data_3247ef34c378040c366a7da6bb7140e8
#
_entry.id   3247ef34c378040c366a7da6bb7140e8
#
_cell.length_a   1.000
_cell.length_b   1.000
_cell.length_c   1.000
_cell.angle_alpha   90.00
_cell.angle_beta   90.00
_cell.angle_gamma   90.00
#
_symmetry.space_group_name_H-M   'P 1'
#
loop_
_entity.id
_entity.type
_entity.pdbx_description
1 polymer ?
#
loop_
_entity_poly.entity_id
_entity_poly.type
_entity_poly.pdbx_seq_one_letter_code
_entity_poly.pdbx_strand_id
1 'polypeptide(L)'
;LTEARVKEYQSEKKLPVTGVVDAGVWKALMGTTTTTAPAPSGSTVTSLATEYTPYKGTVLKVGSSGAAVKVLQRGLGGLVVDGSFGSLTLTAVKRFQTAKGLAVTGVVDAKTWAALELTTHPLLPYWGTVVKRGSTGATVVALQKALRITADGSFGPATEAAVKSVQATAKLSQTGVVGTLTWKAVEARMPR
;
A
#
# COMPACT_ATOMS: atom_id res chain seq x y z
N LEU A 1 8.89 30.09 -0.55
CA LEU A 1 7.95 30.96 0.19
C LEU A 1 8.44 31.05 1.63
N THR A 2 8.70 32.26 2.13
CA THR A 2 9.10 32.48 3.53
C THR A 2 7.86 32.47 4.41
N GLU A 3 7.99 32.07 5.67
CA GLU A 3 6.92 32.04 6.67
C GLU A 3 6.15 33.39 6.73
N ALA A 4 6.88 34.51 6.63
CA ALA A 4 6.31 35.85 6.62
C ALA A 4 5.29 36.04 5.47
N ARG A 5 5.60 35.56 4.27
CA ARG A 5 4.69 35.63 3.11
C ARG A 5 3.46 34.75 3.27
N VAL A 6 3.60 33.62 3.96
CA VAL A 6 2.45 32.75 4.25
C VAL A 6 1.51 33.42 5.25
N LYS A 7 2.06 34.05 6.30
CA LYS A 7 1.28 34.81 7.31
C LYS A 7 0.55 36.01 6.69
N GLU A 8 1.22 36.74 5.80
CA GLU A 8 0.63 37.85 5.06
C GLU A 8 -0.57 37.40 4.23
N TYR A 9 -0.41 36.30 3.45
CA TYR A 9 -1.48 35.71 2.65
C TYR A 9 -2.64 35.19 3.51
N GLN A 10 -2.33 34.53 4.63
CA GLN A 10 -3.35 34.05 5.58
C GLN A 10 -4.17 35.20 6.14
N SER A 11 -3.52 36.32 6.50
CA SER A 11 -4.19 37.53 6.99
C SER A 11 -5.11 38.13 5.91
N GLU A 12 -4.60 38.26 4.67
CA GLU A 12 -5.38 38.78 3.52
C GLU A 12 -6.63 37.95 3.24
N LYS A 13 -6.53 36.63 3.34
CA LYS A 13 -7.63 35.69 3.07
C LYS A 13 -8.50 35.36 4.29
N LYS A 14 -8.27 36.08 5.41
CA LYS A 14 -8.97 35.85 6.70
C LYS A 14 -8.88 34.40 7.20
N LEU A 15 -7.74 33.76 6.93
CA LEU A 15 -7.40 32.44 7.42
C LEU A 15 -6.64 32.54 8.75
N PRO A 16 -6.58 31.45 9.56
CA PRO A 16 -5.72 31.43 10.77
C PRO A 16 -4.26 31.73 10.41
N VAL A 17 -3.67 32.75 11.03
CA VAL A 17 -2.31 33.23 10.72
C VAL A 17 -1.26 32.37 11.44
N THR A 18 -1.07 31.16 10.95
CA THR A 18 -0.15 30.16 11.53
C THR A 18 1.24 30.18 10.90
N GLY A 19 1.40 30.76 9.72
CA GLY A 19 2.63 30.70 8.93
C GLY A 19 2.85 29.32 8.26
N VAL A 20 1.92 28.38 8.44
CA VAL A 20 1.97 27.04 7.84
C VAL A 20 1.01 26.97 6.65
N VAL A 21 1.46 26.37 5.55
CA VAL A 21 0.59 26.12 4.38
C VAL A 21 -0.18 24.85 4.64
N ASP A 22 -1.35 24.99 5.24
CA ASP A 22 -2.30 23.91 5.49
C ASP A 22 -3.33 23.75 4.35
N ALA A 23 -4.27 22.84 4.51
CA ALA A 23 -5.32 22.59 3.52
C ALA A 23 -6.22 23.82 3.26
N GLY A 24 -6.39 24.71 4.25
CA GLY A 24 -7.15 25.94 4.13
C GLY A 24 -6.43 26.97 3.25
N VAL A 25 -5.12 27.11 3.44
CA VAL A 25 -4.25 27.96 2.60
C VAL A 25 -4.21 27.45 1.16
N TRP A 26 -4.07 26.13 0.97
CA TRP A 26 -4.12 25.53 -0.37
C TRP A 26 -5.46 25.77 -1.06
N LYS A 27 -6.57 25.59 -0.34
CA LYS A 27 -7.91 25.84 -0.89
C LYS A 27 -8.10 27.29 -1.31
N ALA A 28 -7.57 28.24 -0.54
CA ALA A 28 -7.64 29.67 -0.86
C ALA A 28 -6.76 30.05 -2.07
N LEU A 29 -5.57 29.40 -2.21
CA LEU A 29 -4.66 29.60 -3.34
C LEU A 29 -5.22 29.05 -4.66
N MET A 30 -5.93 27.93 -4.61
CA MET A 30 -6.49 27.27 -5.80
C MET A 30 -7.75 27.95 -6.35
N GLY A 31 -8.32 28.94 -5.66
CA GLY A 31 -9.53 29.67 -6.05
C GLY A 31 -10.76 28.75 -6.13
N THR A 32 -11.87 29.13 -5.53
CA THR A 32 -13.16 28.48 -5.75
C THR A 32 -13.69 28.85 -7.15
N THR A 33 -13.23 28.16 -8.18
CA THR A 33 -14.01 28.08 -9.41
C THR A 33 -14.89 26.85 -9.31
N THR A 34 -16.14 27.07 -8.94
CA THR A 34 -17.24 26.16 -9.22
C THR A 34 -17.38 26.03 -10.73
N THR A 35 -16.59 25.16 -11.32
CA THR A 35 -16.87 24.61 -12.63
C THR A 35 -16.96 23.12 -12.43
N THR A 36 -18.18 22.60 -12.63
CA THR A 36 -18.48 21.18 -12.70
C THR A 36 -17.72 20.59 -13.89
N ALA A 37 -16.44 20.31 -13.70
CA ALA A 37 -15.69 19.41 -14.56
C ALA A 37 -15.74 18.03 -13.90
N PRO A 38 -15.91 16.94 -14.66
CA PRO A 38 -15.83 15.61 -14.08
C PRO A 38 -14.48 15.50 -13.37
N ALA A 39 -14.52 15.13 -12.09
CA ALA A 39 -13.32 14.88 -11.31
C ALA A 39 -12.39 13.99 -12.15
N PRO A 40 -11.11 14.34 -12.33
CA PRO A 40 -10.18 13.37 -12.82
C PRO A 40 -10.18 12.24 -11.78
N SER A 41 -10.66 11.07 -12.18
CA SER A 41 -10.48 9.80 -11.46
C SER A 41 -8.99 9.57 -11.33
N GLY A 42 -8.39 10.08 -10.27
CA GLY A 42 -6.94 10.05 -10.11
C GLY A 42 -6.42 10.80 -8.90
N SER A 43 -7.23 11.04 -7.85
CA SER A 43 -6.66 11.22 -6.52
C SER A 43 -6.10 9.87 -6.08
N THR A 44 -4.90 9.55 -6.51
CA THR A 44 -4.04 8.59 -5.86
C THR A 44 -3.68 9.16 -4.49
N VAL A 45 -4.64 9.17 -3.56
CA VAL A 45 -4.27 9.05 -2.16
C VAL A 45 -3.38 7.83 -2.13
N THR A 46 -2.14 8.00 -1.66
CA THR A 46 -1.17 6.93 -1.52
C THR A 46 -1.67 6.01 -0.43
N SER A 47 -2.75 5.28 -0.73
CA SER A 47 -3.48 4.46 0.21
C SER A 47 -2.63 3.25 0.60
N LEU A 48 -2.43 3.05 1.89
CA LEU A 48 -1.89 1.82 2.45
C LEU A 48 -2.90 0.67 2.41
N ALA A 49 -4.10 0.92 1.88
CA ALA A 49 -5.15 -0.07 1.72
C ALA A 49 -4.78 -1.14 0.67
N THR A 50 -5.15 -2.35 0.97
CA THR A 50 -5.08 -3.52 0.09
C THR A 50 -6.51 -3.96 -0.27
N GLU A 51 -6.64 -4.95 -1.17
CA GLU A 51 -7.92 -5.58 -1.47
C GLU A 51 -8.58 -6.25 -0.25
N TYR A 52 -7.80 -6.54 0.80
CA TYR A 52 -8.29 -7.14 2.05
C TYR A 52 -8.84 -6.12 3.03
N THR A 53 -8.45 -4.85 2.91
CA THR A 53 -8.80 -3.79 3.88
C THR A 53 -10.28 -3.70 4.19
N PRO A 54 -11.21 -3.79 3.20
CA PRO A 54 -12.65 -3.73 3.49
C PRO A 54 -13.19 -4.93 4.27
N TYR A 55 -12.43 -6.04 4.31
CA TYR A 55 -12.91 -7.33 4.83
C TYR A 55 -12.24 -7.78 6.14
N LYS A 56 -11.28 -7.01 6.68
CA LYS A 56 -10.53 -7.38 7.89
C LYS A 56 -11.40 -7.68 9.13
N GLY A 57 -12.58 -7.04 9.20
CA GLY A 57 -13.56 -7.31 10.25
C GLY A 57 -14.60 -8.37 9.89
N THR A 58 -14.58 -8.92 8.68
CA THR A 58 -15.58 -9.89 8.21
C THR A 58 -15.14 -11.31 8.56
N VAL A 59 -16.00 -12.03 9.26
CA VAL A 59 -15.79 -13.46 9.54
C VAL A 59 -16.39 -14.29 8.42
N LEU A 60 -15.59 -15.18 7.80
CA LEU A 60 -16.04 -16.12 6.76
C LEU A 60 -15.90 -17.56 7.24
N LYS A 61 -16.90 -18.38 6.89
CA LYS A 61 -16.95 -19.81 7.19
C LYS A 61 -17.73 -20.53 6.09
N VAL A 62 -17.84 -21.84 6.18
CA VAL A 62 -18.67 -22.64 5.27
C VAL A 62 -20.07 -22.04 5.16
N GLY A 63 -20.55 -21.87 3.95
CA GLY A 63 -21.83 -21.24 3.63
C GLY A 63 -21.76 -19.71 3.40
N SER A 64 -20.64 -19.05 3.74
CA SER A 64 -20.45 -17.64 3.36
C SER A 64 -20.35 -17.50 1.86
N SER A 65 -20.80 -16.35 1.32
CA SER A 65 -20.73 -16.07 -0.13
C SER A 65 -20.47 -14.58 -0.42
N GLY A 66 -20.13 -14.29 -1.67
CA GLY A 66 -20.00 -12.93 -2.18
C GLY A 66 -18.56 -12.43 -2.33
N ALA A 67 -18.39 -11.10 -2.37
CA ALA A 67 -17.14 -10.45 -2.74
C ALA A 67 -15.97 -10.77 -1.79
N ALA A 68 -16.22 -10.83 -0.48
CA ALA A 68 -15.22 -11.19 0.52
C ALA A 68 -14.66 -12.61 0.27
N VAL A 69 -15.52 -13.56 -0.09
CA VAL A 69 -15.10 -14.94 -0.42
C VAL A 69 -14.27 -14.95 -1.70
N LYS A 70 -14.61 -14.17 -2.72
CA LYS A 70 -13.81 -14.05 -3.95
C LYS A 70 -12.41 -13.50 -3.66
N VAL A 71 -12.30 -12.50 -2.77
CA VAL A 71 -10.99 -11.95 -2.36
C VAL A 71 -10.19 -13.02 -1.60
N LEU A 72 -10.81 -13.73 -0.68
CA LEU A 72 -10.20 -14.87 0.03
C LEU A 72 -9.67 -15.93 -0.95
N GLN A 73 -10.50 -16.38 -1.87
CA GLN A 73 -10.14 -17.43 -2.84
C GLN A 73 -8.95 -17.01 -3.73
N ARG A 74 -8.93 -15.75 -4.20
CA ARG A 74 -7.78 -15.21 -4.93
C ARG A 74 -6.50 -15.21 -4.10
N GLY A 75 -6.60 -14.77 -2.84
CA GLY A 75 -5.44 -14.71 -1.94
C GLY A 75 -4.89 -16.07 -1.56
N LEU A 76 -5.75 -17.06 -1.37
CA LEU A 76 -5.33 -18.43 -1.09
C LEU A 76 -4.68 -19.10 -2.31
N GLY A 77 -5.11 -18.73 -3.53
CA GLY A 77 -4.65 -19.32 -4.78
C GLY A 77 -5.12 -20.77 -4.98
N GLY A 78 -5.02 -21.23 -6.23
CA GLY A 78 -5.34 -22.62 -6.58
C GLY A 78 -6.82 -23.01 -6.43
N LEU A 79 -7.72 -22.04 -6.31
CA LEU A 79 -9.17 -22.23 -6.21
C LEU A 79 -9.89 -21.57 -7.38
N VAL A 80 -11.06 -22.10 -7.72
CA VAL A 80 -12.03 -21.37 -8.54
C VAL A 80 -12.56 -20.20 -7.72
N VAL A 81 -12.56 -19.00 -8.31
CA VAL A 81 -13.00 -17.75 -7.66
C VAL A 81 -14.51 -17.58 -7.93
N ASP A 82 -15.33 -18.48 -7.39
CA ASP A 82 -16.79 -18.47 -7.55
C ASP A 82 -17.52 -17.59 -6.52
N GLY A 83 -16.85 -17.26 -5.42
CA GLY A 83 -17.43 -16.51 -4.31
C GLY A 83 -18.27 -17.35 -3.38
N SER A 84 -18.14 -18.68 -3.40
CA SER A 84 -18.83 -19.61 -2.49
C SER A 84 -17.81 -20.26 -1.54
N PHE A 85 -18.04 -20.16 -0.24
CA PHE A 85 -17.20 -20.81 0.75
C PHE A 85 -17.68 -22.26 0.95
N GLY A 86 -17.31 -23.12 0.01
CA GLY A 86 -17.59 -24.58 0.06
C GLY A 86 -16.46 -25.38 0.71
N SER A 87 -16.50 -26.70 0.54
CA SER A 87 -15.52 -27.65 1.11
C SER A 87 -14.10 -27.42 0.61
N LEU A 88 -13.91 -27.06 -0.66
CA LEU A 88 -12.59 -26.77 -1.23
C LEU A 88 -11.99 -25.52 -0.60
N THR A 89 -12.79 -24.46 -0.42
CA THR A 89 -12.36 -23.22 0.26
C THR A 89 -12.03 -23.51 1.73
N LEU A 90 -12.85 -24.31 2.43
CA LEU A 90 -12.57 -24.74 3.81
C LEU A 90 -11.22 -25.46 3.91
N THR A 91 -10.97 -26.41 3.02
CA THR A 91 -9.71 -27.17 2.99
C THR A 91 -8.50 -26.24 2.75
N ALA A 92 -8.63 -25.31 1.81
CA ALA A 92 -7.57 -24.35 1.54
C ALA A 92 -7.31 -23.39 2.73
N VAL A 93 -8.37 -22.92 3.42
CA VAL A 93 -8.25 -22.11 4.64
C VAL A 93 -7.51 -22.87 5.73
N LYS A 94 -7.93 -24.10 6.02
CA LYS A 94 -7.25 -24.93 7.04
C LYS A 94 -5.79 -25.17 6.71
N ARG A 95 -5.46 -25.48 5.45
CA ARG A 95 -4.08 -25.65 5.00
C ARG A 95 -3.26 -24.35 5.17
N PHE A 96 -3.88 -23.20 4.81
CA PHE A 96 -3.24 -21.91 5.01
C PHE A 96 -2.99 -21.61 6.49
N GLN A 97 -3.99 -21.84 7.37
CA GLN A 97 -3.87 -21.66 8.81
C GLN A 97 -2.74 -22.52 9.39
N THR A 98 -2.65 -23.78 8.99
CA THR A 98 -1.53 -24.67 9.38
C THR A 98 -0.19 -24.10 8.93
N ALA A 99 -0.07 -23.70 7.65
CA ALA A 99 1.18 -23.16 7.09
C ALA A 99 1.62 -21.84 7.77
N LYS A 100 0.69 -21.10 8.36
CA LYS A 100 0.95 -19.83 9.07
C LYS A 100 1.03 -19.98 10.59
N GLY A 101 0.93 -21.19 11.12
CA GLY A 101 0.96 -21.43 12.58
C GLY A 101 -0.26 -20.84 13.30
N LEU A 102 -1.39 -20.68 12.60
CA LEU A 102 -2.64 -20.20 13.18
C LEU A 102 -3.47 -21.37 13.70
N ALA A 103 -4.45 -21.09 14.58
CA ALA A 103 -5.44 -22.08 14.98
C ALA A 103 -6.21 -22.58 13.75
N VAL A 104 -6.26 -23.88 13.53
CA VAL A 104 -6.86 -24.53 12.33
C VAL A 104 -8.36 -24.69 12.50
N THR A 105 -9.07 -23.57 12.54
CA THR A 105 -10.52 -23.53 12.76
C THR A 105 -11.32 -23.70 11.47
N GLY A 106 -10.72 -23.41 10.32
CA GLY A 106 -11.44 -23.28 9.05
C GLY A 106 -12.31 -22.03 8.94
N VAL A 107 -12.24 -21.13 9.95
CA VAL A 107 -12.91 -19.83 9.96
C VAL A 107 -11.90 -18.74 9.63
N VAL A 108 -12.25 -17.85 8.72
CA VAL A 108 -11.42 -16.69 8.38
C VAL A 108 -11.83 -15.55 9.31
N ASP A 109 -10.99 -15.33 10.30
CA ASP A 109 -11.09 -14.24 11.26
C ASP A 109 -10.08 -13.12 10.93
N ALA A 110 -10.00 -12.10 11.78
CA ALA A 110 -9.07 -11.00 11.60
C ALA A 110 -7.59 -11.44 11.53
N LYS A 111 -7.20 -12.49 12.27
CA LYS A 111 -5.83 -13.03 12.25
C LYS A 111 -5.54 -13.74 10.93
N THR A 112 -6.51 -14.50 10.43
CA THR A 112 -6.41 -15.19 9.13
C THR A 112 -6.32 -14.17 7.98
N TRP A 113 -7.15 -13.11 8.00
CA TRP A 113 -7.07 -12.01 7.04
C TRP A 113 -5.71 -11.31 7.07
N ALA A 114 -5.20 -10.96 8.26
CA ALA A 114 -3.90 -10.30 8.39
C ALA A 114 -2.76 -11.17 7.86
N ALA A 115 -2.77 -12.46 8.16
CA ALA A 115 -1.77 -13.41 7.65
C ALA A 115 -1.84 -13.56 6.13
N LEU A 116 -3.04 -13.57 5.56
CA LEU A 116 -3.27 -13.66 4.12
C LEU A 116 -2.76 -12.39 3.43
N GLU A 117 -3.08 -11.22 3.97
CA GLU A 117 -2.61 -9.92 3.47
C GLU A 117 -1.08 -9.85 3.46
N LEU A 118 -0.39 -10.22 4.56
CA LEU A 118 1.07 -10.22 4.61
C LEU A 118 1.70 -11.28 3.68
N THR A 119 0.97 -12.32 3.33
CA THR A 119 1.44 -13.34 2.39
C THR A 119 1.39 -12.83 0.95
N THR A 120 0.33 -12.12 0.62
CA THR A 120 0.14 -11.54 -0.73
C THR A 120 0.84 -10.19 -0.90
N HIS A 121 1.05 -9.48 0.21
CA HIS A 121 1.72 -8.17 0.27
C HIS A 121 2.89 -8.18 1.27
N PRO A 122 3.98 -8.90 0.98
CA PRO A 122 5.10 -9.04 1.91
C PRO A 122 5.83 -7.72 2.20
N LEU A 123 5.71 -6.71 1.33
CA LEU A 123 6.29 -5.38 1.55
C LEU A 123 5.32 -4.39 2.21
N LEU A 124 4.09 -4.78 2.51
CA LEU A 124 3.10 -3.94 3.18
C LEU A 124 3.63 -3.22 4.43
N PRO A 125 4.42 -3.86 5.33
CA PRO A 125 4.97 -3.18 6.50
C PRO A 125 5.86 -1.97 6.17
N TYR A 126 6.38 -1.91 4.95
CA TYR A 126 7.30 -0.86 4.50
C TYR A 126 6.60 0.22 3.66
N TRP A 127 5.36 0.02 3.22
CA TRP A 127 4.68 0.95 2.29
C TRP A 127 4.58 2.39 2.82
N GLY A 128 4.51 2.58 4.14
CA GLY A 128 4.52 3.90 4.78
C GLY A 128 5.92 4.50 5.01
N THR A 129 6.98 3.76 4.69
CA THR A 129 8.35 4.16 4.96
C THR A 129 9.01 4.76 3.72
N VAL A 130 9.73 5.88 3.91
CA VAL A 130 10.52 6.48 2.84
C VAL A 130 11.99 6.12 3.02
N VAL A 131 12.60 5.53 1.99
CA VAL A 131 14.04 5.29 1.93
C VAL A 131 14.63 5.86 0.64
N LYS A 132 15.87 6.34 0.75
CA LYS A 132 16.59 7.02 -0.33
C LYS A 132 18.09 6.83 -0.16
N ARG A 133 18.87 7.33 -1.09
CA ARG A 133 20.35 7.32 -0.99
C ARG A 133 20.82 7.80 0.38
N GLY A 134 21.70 7.05 1.02
CA GLY A 134 22.19 7.28 2.38
C GLY A 134 21.35 6.62 3.47
N SER A 135 20.16 6.09 3.20
CA SER A 135 19.41 5.30 4.16
C SER A 135 20.11 3.98 4.44
N THR A 136 19.99 3.45 5.67
CA THR A 136 20.58 2.18 6.10
C THR A 136 19.62 1.34 6.93
N GLY A 137 19.97 0.06 7.14
CA GLY A 137 19.27 -0.82 8.07
C GLY A 137 18.27 -1.78 7.43
N ALA A 138 17.43 -2.41 8.27
CA ALA A 138 16.56 -3.53 7.90
C ALA A 138 15.60 -3.24 6.76
N THR A 139 15.05 -2.02 6.68
CA THR A 139 14.16 -1.60 5.59
C THR A 139 14.88 -1.58 4.25
N VAL A 140 16.16 -1.15 4.24
CA VAL A 140 16.98 -1.17 3.03
C VAL A 140 17.32 -2.60 2.63
N VAL A 141 17.66 -3.47 3.59
CA VAL A 141 17.86 -4.92 3.35
C VAL A 141 16.61 -5.53 2.70
N ALA A 142 15.43 -5.24 3.22
CA ALA A 142 14.16 -5.74 2.66
C ALA A 142 13.95 -5.26 1.21
N LEU A 143 14.22 -3.99 0.94
CA LEU A 143 14.17 -3.42 -0.41
C LEU A 143 15.13 -4.13 -1.36
N GLN A 144 16.40 -4.26 -0.96
CA GLN A 144 17.45 -4.87 -1.77
C GLN A 144 17.14 -6.33 -2.09
N LYS A 145 16.64 -7.11 -1.11
CA LYS A 145 16.16 -8.48 -1.34
C LYS A 145 15.02 -8.51 -2.35
N ALA A 146 14.05 -7.61 -2.23
CA ALA A 146 12.93 -7.52 -3.17
C ALA A 146 13.37 -7.09 -4.58
N LEU A 147 14.40 -6.25 -4.68
CA LEU A 147 15.04 -5.85 -5.93
C LEU A 147 15.99 -6.93 -6.51
N ARG A 148 16.29 -7.99 -5.73
CA ARG A 148 17.23 -9.07 -6.07
C ARG A 148 18.65 -8.57 -6.36
N ILE A 149 19.09 -7.61 -5.56
CA ILE A 149 20.47 -7.11 -5.56
C ILE A 149 21.14 -7.46 -4.24
N THR A 150 22.45 -7.19 -4.11
CA THR A 150 23.20 -7.39 -2.86
C THR A 150 22.50 -6.66 -1.71
N ALA A 151 22.16 -7.41 -0.65
CA ALA A 151 21.41 -6.87 0.49
C ALA A 151 22.37 -6.54 1.65
N ASP A 152 23.19 -5.51 1.44
CA ASP A 152 24.16 -5.00 2.40
C ASP A 152 23.58 -4.03 3.44
N GLY A 153 22.29 -3.67 3.27
CA GLY A 153 21.61 -2.73 4.15
C GLY A 153 22.01 -1.27 3.98
N SER A 154 22.74 -0.94 2.92
CA SER A 154 23.15 0.42 2.61
C SER A 154 22.55 0.87 1.28
N PHE A 155 21.77 1.95 1.29
CA PHE A 155 21.19 2.50 0.07
C PHE A 155 22.24 3.32 -0.70
N GLY A 156 23.11 2.60 -1.41
CA GLY A 156 24.15 3.17 -2.26
C GLY A 156 23.71 3.43 -3.70
N PRO A 157 24.65 3.78 -4.60
CA PRO A 157 24.37 4.04 -6.01
C PRO A 157 23.73 2.87 -6.75
N ALA A 158 24.12 1.62 -6.44
CA ALA A 158 23.56 0.42 -7.06
C ALA A 158 22.08 0.25 -6.68
N THR A 159 21.72 0.47 -5.40
CA THR A 159 20.33 0.43 -4.94
C THR A 159 19.51 1.53 -5.59
N GLU A 160 20.06 2.75 -5.69
CA GLU A 160 19.38 3.88 -6.35
C GLU A 160 19.10 3.59 -7.84
N ALA A 161 20.09 3.04 -8.56
CA ALA A 161 19.92 2.67 -9.97
C ALA A 161 18.83 1.61 -10.15
N ALA A 162 18.81 0.58 -9.29
CA ALA A 162 17.77 -0.45 -9.32
C ALA A 162 16.38 0.13 -9.02
N VAL A 163 16.25 1.06 -8.07
CA VAL A 163 15.01 1.75 -7.76
C VAL A 163 14.52 2.57 -8.95
N LYS A 164 15.40 3.36 -9.58
CA LYS A 164 15.06 4.15 -10.79
C LYS A 164 14.60 3.26 -11.94
N SER A 165 15.19 2.08 -12.11
CA SER A 165 14.75 1.09 -13.11
C SER A 165 13.32 0.58 -12.82
N VAL A 166 12.98 0.31 -11.54
CA VAL A 166 11.61 -0.05 -11.15
C VAL A 166 10.65 1.08 -11.43
N GLN A 167 11.03 2.30 -11.04
CA GLN A 167 10.21 3.49 -11.25
C GLN A 167 9.93 3.72 -12.74
N ALA A 168 10.94 3.61 -13.62
CA ALA A 168 10.78 3.70 -15.05
C ALA A 168 9.78 2.65 -15.60
N THR A 169 9.95 1.39 -15.23
CA THR A 169 9.06 0.29 -15.65
C THR A 169 7.63 0.51 -15.18
N ALA A 170 7.45 1.04 -13.97
CA ALA A 170 6.15 1.35 -13.38
C ALA A 170 5.57 2.70 -13.85
N LYS A 171 6.24 3.39 -14.77
CA LYS A 171 5.86 4.74 -15.26
C LYS A 171 5.77 5.78 -14.13
N LEU A 172 6.59 5.63 -13.10
CA LEU A 172 6.76 6.58 -12.01
C LEU A 172 7.93 7.54 -12.31
N SER A 173 7.92 8.71 -11.67
CA SER A 173 9.07 9.62 -11.71
C SER A 173 10.32 8.95 -11.15
N GLN A 174 11.43 8.96 -11.89
CA GLN A 174 12.69 8.28 -11.55
C GLN A 174 13.50 9.07 -10.52
N THR A 175 12.93 9.33 -9.38
CA THR A 175 13.54 10.12 -8.29
C THR A 175 14.64 9.37 -7.54
N GLY A 176 14.67 8.04 -7.62
CA GLY A 176 15.52 7.21 -6.76
C GLY A 176 15.04 7.13 -5.31
N VAL A 177 13.93 7.79 -4.97
CA VAL A 177 13.33 7.76 -3.63
C VAL A 177 12.23 6.71 -3.60
N VAL A 178 12.25 5.84 -2.59
CA VAL A 178 11.25 4.80 -2.40
C VAL A 178 10.19 5.30 -1.41
N GLY A 179 9.04 5.64 -1.92
CA GLY A 179 7.81 5.88 -1.15
C GLY A 179 6.78 4.81 -1.48
N THR A 180 5.54 4.96 -1.01
CA THR A 180 4.47 3.95 -1.13
C THR A 180 4.28 3.42 -2.55
N LEU A 181 4.23 4.28 -3.56
CA LEU A 181 4.05 3.86 -4.96
C LEU A 181 5.23 3.01 -5.45
N THR A 182 6.45 3.38 -5.06
CA THR A 182 7.65 2.61 -5.43
C THR A 182 7.68 1.27 -4.70
N TRP A 183 7.32 1.21 -3.41
CA TRP A 183 7.18 -0.06 -2.68
C TRP A 183 6.19 -1.02 -3.36
N LYS A 184 5.01 -0.53 -3.74
CA LYS A 184 4.00 -1.31 -4.48
C LYS A 184 4.53 -1.78 -5.84
N ALA A 185 5.26 -0.93 -6.55
CA ALA A 185 5.86 -1.28 -7.83
C ALA A 185 6.97 -2.35 -7.68
N VAL A 186 7.77 -2.29 -6.63
CA VAL A 186 8.76 -3.33 -6.30
C VAL A 186 8.05 -4.64 -6.00
N GLU A 187 7.02 -4.61 -5.16
CA GLU A 187 6.25 -5.80 -4.78
C GLU A 187 5.57 -6.47 -5.97
N ALA A 188 4.99 -5.69 -6.89
CA ALA A 188 4.34 -6.21 -8.10
C ALA A 188 5.29 -7.02 -9.02
N ARG A 189 6.61 -6.86 -8.87
CA ARG A 189 7.65 -7.60 -9.63
C ARG A 189 8.14 -8.85 -8.90
N MET A 190 7.72 -9.06 -7.66
CA MET A 190 8.10 -10.26 -6.91
C MET A 190 7.34 -11.47 -7.47
N PRO A 191 7.95 -12.65 -7.54
CA PRO A 191 7.25 -13.88 -7.91
C PRO A 191 6.20 -14.20 -6.84
N ARG A 192 5.06 -14.63 -7.27
CA ARG A 192 3.96 -15.14 -6.42
C ARG A 192 3.95 -16.65 -6.41
#